data_93dfed100a9d814e6d1eb683c54bda3e
#
_entry.id   93dfed100a9d814e6d1eb683c54bda3e
#
_cell.length_a   1.000
_cell.length_b   1.000
_cell.length_c   1.000
_cell.angle_alpha   90.00
_cell.angle_beta   90.00
_cell.angle_gamma   90.00
#
_symmetry.space_group_name_H-M   'P 1'
#
loop_
_entity.id
_entity.type
_entity.pdbx_description
1 polymer ?
#
loop_
_entity_poly.entity_id
_entity_poly.type
_entity_poly.pdbx_seq_one_letter_code
_entity_poly.pdbx_strand_id
1 'polypeptide(L)'
;MKTIIASAILLLLTTQASAIGRIADIAVVDRQLNRTLQVHWHEGRAYVEGRPGNEYQVVVRNQAGQDVLAVVSVDGVNVVTGETAAPSQGGYVIDSWQSLDIAGWRKSLSRTAAFYFTELSDSYAARTGRPHNVGVIGAALYQIGRASCRERV
;
A
#
# COMPACT_ATOMS: atom_id res chain seq x y z
N MET A 1 -53.59 18.62 -19.40
CA MET A 1 -52.74 17.42 -19.29
C MET A 1 -51.34 17.91 -18.95
N LYS A 2 -50.87 17.71 -17.70
CA LYS A 2 -49.54 18.11 -17.23
C LYS A 2 -48.67 16.86 -17.16
N THR A 3 -47.70 16.77 -18.06
CA THR A 3 -46.73 15.66 -18.13
C THR A 3 -45.62 15.92 -17.11
N ILE A 4 -45.52 15.08 -16.08
CA ILE A 4 -44.45 15.12 -15.10
C ILE A 4 -43.33 14.21 -15.65
N ILE A 5 -42.20 14.82 -16.02
CA ILE A 5 -40.98 14.10 -16.41
C ILE A 5 -40.21 13.83 -15.11
N ALA A 6 -40.21 12.57 -14.67
CA ALA A 6 -39.40 12.12 -13.56
C ALA A 6 -37.97 11.87 -14.06
N SER A 7 -37.04 12.75 -13.72
CA SER A 7 -35.60 12.54 -13.96
C SER A 7 -35.05 11.54 -12.94
N ALA A 8 -34.75 10.34 -13.38
CA ALA A 8 -34.04 9.35 -12.58
C ALA A 8 -32.56 9.71 -12.58
N ILE A 9 -32.06 10.21 -11.44
CA ILE A 9 -30.61 10.40 -11.20
C ILE A 9 -30.02 9.03 -10.91
N LEU A 10 -29.30 8.47 -11.89
CA LEU A 10 -28.53 7.24 -11.73
C LEU A 10 -27.25 7.57 -10.94
N LEU A 11 -27.23 7.28 -9.64
CA LEU A 11 -26.03 7.37 -8.81
C LEU A 11 -25.08 6.26 -9.23
N LEU A 12 -24.04 6.58 -9.98
CA LEU A 12 -22.90 5.70 -10.25
C LEU A 12 -22.09 5.54 -8.96
N LEU A 13 -22.34 4.49 -8.20
CA LEU A 13 -21.49 4.04 -7.13
C LEU A 13 -20.19 3.51 -7.75
N THR A 14 -19.14 4.32 -7.77
CA THR A 14 -17.78 3.86 -8.09
C THR A 14 -17.29 2.99 -6.94
N THR A 15 -17.39 1.68 -7.10
CA THR A 15 -16.74 0.73 -6.20
C THR A 15 -15.24 0.85 -6.41
N GLN A 16 -14.54 1.41 -5.44
CA GLN A 16 -13.08 1.40 -5.42
C GLN A 16 -12.62 -0.03 -5.16
N ALA A 17 -11.99 -0.64 -6.15
CA ALA A 17 -11.38 -1.95 -5.98
C ALA A 17 -10.09 -1.79 -5.19
N SER A 18 -10.09 -2.21 -3.93
CA SER A 18 -8.90 -2.27 -3.08
C SER A 18 -8.18 -3.60 -3.25
N ALA A 19 -6.84 -3.61 -3.19
CA ALA A 19 -6.06 -4.84 -3.13
C ALA A 19 -6.19 -5.44 -1.72
N ILE A 20 -7.04 -6.43 -1.55
CA ILE A 20 -7.61 -6.81 -0.26
C ILE A 20 -6.90 -8.02 0.35
N GLY A 21 -6.33 -7.82 1.55
CA GLY A 21 -6.15 -8.87 2.55
C GLY A 21 -7.28 -8.82 3.59
N ARG A 22 -7.55 -9.94 4.27
CA ARG A 22 -8.59 -9.98 5.34
C ARG A 22 -8.25 -9.10 6.55
N ILE A 23 -6.98 -8.69 6.71
CA ILE A 23 -6.43 -7.98 7.86
C ILE A 23 -6.21 -6.51 7.54
N ALA A 24 -5.76 -6.20 6.33
CA ALA A 24 -5.52 -4.83 5.91
C ALA A 24 -5.78 -4.66 4.41
N ASP A 25 -6.03 -3.43 4.03
CA ASP A 25 -6.19 -2.98 2.66
C ASP A 25 -4.95 -2.20 2.23
N ILE A 26 -4.53 -2.36 0.97
CA ILE A 26 -3.38 -1.68 0.39
C ILE A 26 -3.84 -0.88 -0.81
N ALA A 27 -3.53 0.41 -0.80
CA ALA A 27 -3.79 1.32 -1.89
C ALA A 27 -2.50 2.02 -2.34
N VAL A 28 -2.43 2.41 -3.60
CA VAL A 28 -1.37 3.26 -4.14
C VAL A 28 -1.99 4.59 -4.51
N VAL A 29 -1.39 5.67 -4.02
CA VAL A 29 -1.86 7.04 -4.26
C VAL A 29 -0.83 7.79 -5.08
N ASP A 30 -1.24 8.30 -6.24
CA ASP A 30 -0.42 9.24 -7.03
C ASP A 30 -0.44 10.60 -6.33
N ARG A 31 0.73 11.07 -5.94
CA ARG A 31 0.87 12.30 -5.14
C ARG A 31 0.73 13.57 -5.98
N GLN A 32 1.12 13.55 -7.27
CA GLN A 32 0.92 14.69 -8.15
C GLN A 32 -0.56 14.89 -8.50
N LEU A 33 -1.28 13.80 -8.73
CA LEU A 33 -2.70 13.83 -9.06
C LEU A 33 -3.59 13.82 -7.83
N ASN A 34 -3.03 13.61 -6.63
CA ASN A 34 -3.71 13.47 -5.35
C ASN A 34 -4.91 12.50 -5.43
N ARG A 35 -4.70 11.35 -6.04
CA ARG A 35 -5.75 10.35 -6.21
C ARG A 35 -5.24 8.93 -5.98
N THR A 36 -6.11 8.09 -5.43
CA THR A 36 -5.88 6.65 -5.36
C THR A 36 -5.93 6.06 -6.77
N LEU A 37 -4.94 5.26 -7.12
CA LEU A 37 -4.88 4.56 -8.39
C LEU A 37 -5.85 3.39 -8.40
N GLN A 38 -6.49 3.19 -9.54
CA GLN A 38 -7.40 2.07 -9.73
C GLN A 38 -6.62 0.76 -9.81
N VAL A 39 -7.11 -0.25 -9.10
CA VAL A 39 -6.56 -1.61 -9.16
C VAL A 39 -7.24 -2.39 -10.28
N HIS A 40 -6.44 -2.96 -11.16
CA HIS A 40 -6.86 -3.85 -12.23
C HIS A 40 -6.44 -5.28 -11.90
N TRP A 41 -7.38 -6.22 -11.94
CA TRP A 41 -7.10 -7.62 -11.69
C TRP A 41 -6.89 -8.38 -12.99
N HIS A 42 -5.77 -9.09 -13.07
CA HIS A 42 -5.45 -9.99 -14.18
C HIS A 42 -4.78 -11.24 -13.65
N GLU A 43 -5.31 -12.41 -13.98
CA GLU A 43 -4.80 -13.73 -13.56
C GLU A 43 -4.52 -13.83 -12.05
N GLY A 44 -5.42 -13.29 -11.22
CA GLY A 44 -5.30 -13.32 -9.76
C GLY A 44 -4.25 -12.37 -9.17
N ARG A 45 -3.67 -11.48 -9.98
CA ARG A 45 -2.73 -10.45 -9.57
C ARG A 45 -3.37 -9.07 -9.68
N ALA A 46 -3.03 -8.19 -8.74
CA ALA A 46 -3.47 -6.80 -8.71
C ALA A 46 -2.42 -5.91 -9.38
N TYR A 47 -2.85 -5.04 -10.29
CA TYR A 47 -2.01 -4.08 -11.00
C TYR A 47 -2.55 -2.67 -10.81
N VAL A 48 -1.66 -1.70 -10.74
CA VAL A 48 -1.97 -0.28 -10.81
C VAL A 48 -1.22 0.36 -11.97
N GLU A 49 -1.87 1.32 -12.65
CA GLU A 49 -1.24 2.07 -13.72
C GLU A 49 -0.59 3.33 -13.14
N GLY A 50 0.74 3.38 -13.14
CA GLY A 50 1.53 4.55 -12.75
C GLY A 50 1.98 5.35 -13.95
N ARG A 51 2.15 6.68 -13.77
CA ARG A 51 2.73 7.56 -14.78
C ARG A 51 4.22 7.75 -14.48
N PRO A 52 5.13 7.42 -15.42
CA PRO A 52 6.56 7.66 -15.23
C PRO A 52 6.84 9.12 -14.83
N GLY A 53 7.68 9.31 -13.82
CA GLY A 53 8.01 10.61 -13.25
C GLY A 53 7.12 11.08 -12.10
N ASN A 54 5.93 10.49 -11.91
CA ASN A 54 5.08 10.84 -10.78
C ASN A 54 5.56 10.17 -9.49
N GLU A 55 5.51 10.93 -8.39
CA GLU A 55 5.65 10.36 -7.04
C GLU A 55 4.40 9.62 -6.62
N TYR A 56 4.59 8.54 -5.87
CA TYR A 56 3.47 7.83 -5.25
C TYR A 56 3.74 7.49 -3.78
N GLN A 57 2.69 7.12 -3.09
CA GLN A 57 2.76 6.56 -1.75
C GLN A 57 1.93 5.27 -1.67
N VAL A 58 2.36 4.39 -0.78
CA VAL A 58 1.62 3.18 -0.43
C VAL A 58 0.85 3.46 0.85
N VAL A 59 -0.45 3.27 0.83
CA VAL A 59 -1.33 3.42 2.00
C VAL A 59 -1.70 2.03 2.48
N VAL A 60 -1.38 1.73 3.74
CA VAL A 60 -1.80 0.49 4.40
C VAL A 60 -2.85 0.84 5.42
N ARG A 61 -4.06 0.31 5.26
CA ARG A 61 -5.18 0.52 6.18
C ARG A 61 -5.44 -0.76 6.97
N ASN A 62 -5.24 -0.71 8.27
CA ASN A 62 -5.60 -1.80 9.16
C ASN A 62 -7.13 -1.90 9.28
N GLN A 63 -7.69 -3.05 8.91
CA GLN A 63 -9.13 -3.34 8.97
C GLN A 63 -9.48 -4.31 10.12
N ALA A 64 -8.53 -4.53 11.02
CA ALA A 64 -8.71 -5.41 12.17
C ALA A 64 -8.89 -4.61 13.46
N GLY A 65 -9.58 -5.22 14.42
CA GLY A 65 -9.73 -4.68 15.79
C GLY A 65 -8.49 -4.85 16.67
N GLN A 66 -7.34 -5.20 16.09
CA GLN A 66 -6.05 -5.39 16.74
C GLN A 66 -4.97 -4.66 15.95
N ASP A 67 -3.87 -4.34 16.61
CA ASP A 67 -2.72 -3.74 15.96
C ASP A 67 -2.11 -4.73 14.96
N VAL A 68 -1.58 -4.21 13.86
CA VAL A 68 -0.97 -5.01 12.79
C VAL A 68 0.47 -4.54 12.57
N LEU A 69 1.41 -5.49 12.55
CA LEU A 69 2.73 -5.25 12.01
C LEU A 69 2.67 -5.43 10.48
N ALA A 70 3.02 -4.39 9.74
CA ALA A 70 3.10 -4.39 8.30
C ALA A 70 4.58 -4.33 7.85
N VAL A 71 5.09 -5.42 7.29
CA VAL A 71 6.41 -5.47 6.64
C VAL A 71 6.19 -5.20 5.16
N VAL A 72 6.45 -3.97 4.74
CA VAL A 72 6.17 -3.50 3.38
C VAL A 72 7.44 -3.46 2.55
N SER A 73 7.33 -3.87 1.30
CA SER A 73 8.41 -3.80 0.32
C SER A 73 7.95 -3.13 -0.98
N VAL A 74 8.87 -2.41 -1.57
CA VAL A 74 8.73 -1.83 -2.92
C VAL A 74 9.97 -2.23 -3.71
N ASP A 75 9.78 -2.75 -4.91
CA ASP A 75 10.85 -3.28 -5.76
C ASP A 75 11.70 -4.37 -5.07
N GLY A 76 11.09 -5.18 -4.21
CA GLY A 76 11.80 -6.19 -3.43
C GLY A 76 12.70 -5.65 -2.32
N VAL A 77 12.60 -4.37 -1.99
CA VAL A 77 13.35 -3.71 -0.92
C VAL A 77 12.42 -3.33 0.22
N ASN A 78 12.76 -3.73 1.44
CA ASN A 78 12.01 -3.37 2.64
C ASN A 78 12.06 -1.85 2.84
N VAL A 79 10.89 -1.22 3.01
CA VAL A 79 10.78 0.25 3.09
C VAL A 79 11.34 0.83 4.38
N VAL A 80 11.52 0.02 5.43
CA VAL A 80 12.07 0.43 6.73
C VAL A 80 13.57 0.22 6.79
N THR A 81 14.06 -0.97 6.39
CA THR A 81 15.48 -1.36 6.55
C THR A 81 16.33 -0.99 5.32
N GLY A 82 15.73 -0.88 4.14
CA GLY A 82 16.44 -0.68 2.87
C GLY A 82 17.18 -1.92 2.36
N GLU A 83 17.00 -3.06 3.01
CA GLU A 83 17.57 -4.36 2.64
C GLU A 83 16.64 -5.13 1.69
N THR A 84 17.13 -6.20 1.09
CA THR A 84 16.28 -7.15 0.36
C THR A 84 15.18 -7.64 1.29
N ALA A 85 13.92 -7.51 0.86
CA ALA A 85 12.77 -7.76 1.71
C ALA A 85 12.64 -9.24 2.10
N ALA A 86 12.39 -9.46 3.38
CA ALA A 86 12.02 -10.76 3.94
C ALA A 86 10.86 -10.57 4.94
N PRO A 87 9.89 -11.49 5.00
CA PRO A 87 8.72 -11.36 5.87
C PRO A 87 9.05 -11.26 7.37
N SER A 88 10.21 -11.77 7.78
CA SER A 88 10.69 -11.77 9.19
C SER A 88 11.37 -10.47 9.61
N GLN A 89 11.50 -9.50 8.71
CA GLN A 89 12.14 -8.21 9.01
C GLN A 89 11.21 -7.28 9.79
N GLY A 90 11.80 -6.17 10.28
CA GLY A 90 11.04 -5.07 10.89
C GLY A 90 10.12 -4.37 9.90
N GLY A 91 9.02 -3.84 10.42
CA GLY A 91 8.00 -3.13 9.67
C GLY A 91 7.40 -1.99 10.50
N TYR A 92 6.24 -1.52 10.08
CA TYR A 92 5.45 -0.53 10.78
C TYR A 92 4.35 -1.18 11.60
N VAL A 93 4.15 -0.71 12.83
CA VAL A 93 2.97 -1.04 13.62
C VAL A 93 1.86 -0.06 13.28
N ILE A 94 0.71 -0.57 12.91
CA ILE A 94 -0.49 0.20 12.57
C ILE A 94 -1.56 -0.16 13.58
N ASP A 95 -2.00 0.83 14.35
CA ASP A 95 -3.04 0.66 15.35
C ASP A 95 -4.35 0.15 14.72
N SER A 96 -5.19 -0.45 15.53
CA SER A 96 -6.49 -0.97 15.09
C SER A 96 -7.30 0.11 14.37
N TRP A 97 -7.83 -0.21 13.20
CA TRP A 97 -8.64 0.67 12.35
C TRP A 97 -7.93 1.93 11.83
N GLN A 98 -6.61 2.05 12.00
CA GLN A 98 -5.82 3.17 11.50
C GLN A 98 -5.22 2.90 10.13
N SER A 99 -4.74 3.97 9.49
CA SER A 99 -4.04 3.91 8.21
C SER A 99 -2.65 4.52 8.36
N LEU A 100 -1.71 4.01 7.56
CA LEU A 100 -0.36 4.52 7.48
C LEU A 100 -0.01 4.83 6.03
N ASP A 101 0.49 6.04 5.79
CA ASP A 101 0.99 6.51 4.50
C ASP A 101 2.52 6.32 4.44
N ILE A 102 2.98 5.53 3.48
CA ILE A 102 4.39 5.24 3.25
C ILE A 102 4.81 5.91 1.95
N ALA A 103 5.51 7.03 2.05
CA ALA A 103 5.87 7.86 0.90
C ALA A 103 7.24 7.52 0.28
N GLY A 104 7.96 6.55 0.82
CA GLY A 104 9.30 6.18 0.32
C GLY A 104 10.05 5.23 1.25
N TRP A 105 11.29 4.91 0.86
CA TRP A 105 12.22 4.14 1.69
C TRP A 105 12.78 5.01 2.81
N ARG A 106 12.76 4.51 4.03
CA ARG A 106 13.35 5.21 5.17
C ARG A 106 14.88 5.28 5.04
N LYS A 107 15.42 6.48 5.05
CA LYS A 107 16.87 6.72 5.09
C LYS A 107 17.37 7.02 6.51
N SER A 108 16.53 7.68 7.32
CA SER A 108 16.76 7.96 8.74
C SER A 108 15.39 8.22 9.42
N LEU A 109 15.38 8.56 10.69
CA LEU A 109 14.15 8.95 11.39
C LEU A 109 13.44 10.17 10.77
N SER A 110 14.21 11.05 10.12
CA SER A 110 13.72 12.31 9.55
C SER A 110 13.79 12.40 8.03
N ARG A 111 14.34 11.38 7.34
CA ARG A 111 14.52 11.42 5.87
C ARG A 111 13.99 10.15 5.21
N THR A 112 13.30 10.37 4.11
CA THR A 112 12.72 9.32 3.27
C THR A 112 13.14 9.54 1.82
N ALA A 113 13.48 8.49 1.09
CA ALA A 113 13.66 8.54 -0.36
C ALA A 113 12.33 8.23 -1.02
N ALA A 114 11.72 9.22 -1.69
CA ALA A 114 10.40 9.10 -2.29
C ALA A 114 10.32 7.97 -3.32
N PHE A 115 9.14 7.37 -3.45
CA PHE A 115 8.84 6.44 -4.52
C PHE A 115 8.45 7.21 -5.78
N TYR A 116 9.01 6.81 -6.92
CA TYR A 116 8.67 7.33 -8.24
C TYR A 116 8.30 6.18 -9.17
N PHE A 117 7.28 6.41 -10.00
CA PHE A 117 7.09 5.56 -11.17
C PHE A 117 8.19 5.86 -12.18
N THR A 118 8.96 4.85 -12.54
CA THR A 118 10.06 4.98 -13.50
C THR A 118 9.96 3.88 -14.53
N GLU A 119 10.69 4.04 -15.62
CA GLU A 119 10.95 2.93 -16.54
C GLU A 119 11.75 1.84 -15.83
N LEU A 120 11.58 0.59 -16.28
CA LEU A 120 12.20 -0.59 -15.66
C LEU A 120 13.72 -0.44 -15.50
N SER A 121 14.39 0.07 -16.54
CA SER A 121 15.84 0.30 -16.58
C SER A 121 16.34 1.29 -15.54
N ASP A 122 15.49 2.26 -15.17
CA ASP A 122 15.84 3.37 -14.28
C ASP A 122 15.42 3.13 -12.83
N SER A 123 14.79 1.98 -12.54
CA SER A 123 14.36 1.65 -11.20
C SER A 123 15.54 1.48 -10.25
N TYR A 124 15.32 1.83 -8.97
CA TYR A 124 16.32 1.66 -7.92
C TYR A 124 16.81 0.21 -7.81
N ALA A 125 15.91 -0.75 -7.92
CA ALA A 125 16.25 -2.16 -7.83
C ALA A 125 17.05 -2.66 -9.04
N ALA A 126 16.75 -2.20 -10.26
CA ALA A 126 17.56 -2.52 -11.44
C ALA A 126 18.98 -1.98 -11.30
N ARG A 127 19.12 -0.73 -10.83
CA ARG A 127 20.42 -0.06 -10.62
C ARG A 127 21.26 -0.67 -9.50
N THR A 128 20.61 -1.36 -8.53
CA THR A 128 21.29 -2.04 -7.41
C THR A 128 21.44 -3.55 -7.59
N GLY A 129 21.26 -4.06 -8.83
CA GLY A 129 21.44 -5.47 -9.15
C GLY A 129 20.34 -6.41 -8.65
N ARG A 130 19.12 -5.91 -8.41
CA ARG A 130 17.96 -6.66 -7.90
C ARG A 130 16.77 -6.62 -8.86
N PRO A 131 16.93 -6.99 -10.14
CA PRO A 131 15.91 -6.75 -11.18
C PRO A 131 14.65 -7.62 -11.05
N HIS A 132 14.67 -8.68 -10.24
CA HIS A 132 13.61 -9.70 -10.25
C HIS A 132 12.27 -9.24 -9.65
N ASN A 133 12.26 -8.20 -8.80
CA ASN A 133 11.07 -7.72 -8.11
C ASN A 133 10.73 -6.27 -8.43
N VAL A 134 11.25 -5.74 -9.53
CA VAL A 134 10.94 -4.37 -9.96
C VAL A 134 9.46 -4.23 -10.29
N GLY A 135 8.84 -3.15 -9.83
CA GLY A 135 7.42 -2.89 -10.01
C GLY A 135 6.51 -3.71 -9.09
N VAL A 136 7.07 -4.43 -8.11
CA VAL A 136 6.28 -5.20 -7.15
C VAL A 136 6.18 -4.46 -5.82
N ILE A 137 4.94 -4.23 -5.37
CA ILE A 137 4.63 -3.76 -4.02
C ILE A 137 4.13 -4.98 -3.24
N GLY A 138 4.81 -5.32 -2.15
CA GLY A 138 4.46 -6.44 -1.30
C GLY A 138 4.24 -6.02 0.14
N ALA A 139 3.39 -6.74 0.87
CA ALA A 139 3.22 -6.58 2.31
C ALA A 139 3.01 -7.92 2.99
N ALA A 140 3.77 -8.18 4.05
CA ALA A 140 3.49 -9.25 4.99
C ALA A 140 2.85 -8.63 6.24
N LEU A 141 1.69 -9.15 6.62
CA LEU A 141 0.84 -8.58 7.66
C LEU A 141 0.69 -9.57 8.82
N TYR A 142 1.00 -9.13 10.03
CA TYR A 142 0.91 -9.93 11.25
C TYR A 142 0.05 -9.21 12.28
N GLN A 143 -0.97 -9.89 12.81
CA GLN A 143 -1.74 -9.38 13.93
C GLN A 143 -0.88 -9.45 15.19
N ILE A 144 -0.78 -8.34 15.90
CA ILE A 144 -0.09 -8.24 17.18
C ILE A 144 -1.13 -8.48 18.27
N GLY A 145 -1.09 -9.68 18.91
CA GLY A 145 -1.89 -9.95 20.09
C GLY A 145 -1.43 -9.08 21.25
N ARG A 146 -2.35 -8.39 21.93
CA ARG A 146 -2.05 -7.80 23.24
C ARG A 146 -1.75 -8.96 24.18
N ALA A 147 -0.51 -9.03 24.67
CA ALA A 147 -0.17 -9.93 25.75
C ALA A 147 -1.09 -9.57 26.95
N SER A 148 -2.06 -10.39 27.24
CA SER A 148 -2.82 -10.29 28.49
C SER A 148 -1.84 -10.68 29.58
N CYS A 149 -1.32 -9.70 30.31
CA CYS A 149 -0.70 -9.93 31.59
C CYS A 149 -1.78 -10.52 32.52
N ARG A 150 -1.91 -11.82 32.51
CA ARG A 150 -2.56 -12.53 33.59
C ARG A 150 -1.56 -12.55 34.74
N GLU A 151 -1.65 -11.54 35.57
CA GLU A 151 -1.03 -11.56 36.88
C GLU A 151 -1.63 -12.75 37.65
N ARG A 152 -0.84 -13.78 37.87
CA ARG A 152 -1.18 -14.83 38.83
C ARG A 152 -0.76 -14.27 40.20
N VAL A 153 -1.74 -13.89 40.96
CA VAL A 153 -1.59 -13.75 42.40
C VAL A 153 -1.61 -15.15 43.01
#